data_47cabc52d5e42ea5024a68ea48bc75b3
#
_entry.id   47cabc52d5e42ea5024a68ea48bc75b3
#
_cell.length_a   1.000
_cell.length_b   1.000
_cell.length_c   1.000
_cell.angle_alpha   90.00
_cell.angle_beta   90.00
_cell.angle_gamma   90.00
#
_symmetry.space_group_name_H-M   'P 1'
#
loop_
_entity.id
_entity.type
_entity.pdbx_description
1 polymer ?
#
loop_
_entity_poly.entity_id
_entity_poly.type
_entity_poly.pdbx_seq_one_letter_code
_entity_poly.pdbx_strand_id
1 'polypeptide(L)'
;MSETLFFLLFSVVSFAQEEEEVHSIFFEFDKYNLKEEQANAVVAFVSKIDTSRIESVQIFGYCDDRGKDAYNYTLSTNRANTVKDKLIEKGIKSKIIITLEGKGRIMLDEDMQTNVPEARSKNRRVDVVVNFKPIVIEDLKIPGVYSTIKK
;
A
#
# COMPACT_ATOMS: atom_id res chain seq x y z
N MET A 1 23.69 17.73 -54.46
CA MET A 1 23.64 17.97 -53.02
C MET A 1 22.61 17.00 -52.41
N SER A 2 23.07 15.96 -51.76
CA SER A 2 22.17 15.02 -51.09
C SER A 2 22.01 15.42 -49.65
N GLU A 3 20.83 15.85 -49.28
CA GLU A 3 20.48 16.04 -47.89
C GLU A 3 20.14 14.69 -47.29
N THR A 4 21.05 14.15 -46.49
CA THR A 4 20.79 12.97 -45.70
C THR A 4 19.94 13.39 -44.49
N LEU A 5 18.64 13.12 -44.61
CA LEU A 5 17.67 13.26 -43.51
C LEU A 5 17.96 12.19 -42.45
N PHE A 6 18.59 12.63 -41.34
CA PHE A 6 18.89 11.79 -40.20
C PHE A 6 17.60 11.62 -39.38
N PHE A 7 16.87 10.50 -39.61
CA PHE A 7 15.78 10.12 -38.75
C PHE A 7 16.33 9.63 -37.38
N LEU A 8 16.29 10.50 -36.38
CA LEU A 8 16.49 10.11 -34.99
C LEU A 8 15.26 9.29 -34.58
N LEU A 9 15.39 7.96 -34.58
CA LEU A 9 14.46 7.07 -33.92
C LEU A 9 14.56 7.28 -32.40
N PHE A 10 13.71 8.12 -31.86
CA PHE A 10 13.42 8.11 -30.43
C PHE A 10 12.66 6.83 -30.11
N SER A 11 13.37 5.80 -29.65
CA SER A 11 12.74 4.69 -28.98
C SER A 11 12.16 5.21 -27.65
N VAL A 12 10.87 5.43 -27.61
CA VAL A 12 10.16 5.69 -26.36
C VAL A 12 10.15 4.38 -25.60
N VAL A 13 11.12 4.19 -24.74
CA VAL A 13 11.09 3.12 -23.74
C VAL A 13 10.03 3.53 -22.72
N SER A 14 8.82 3.04 -22.91
CA SER A 14 7.76 3.16 -21.91
C SER A 14 8.13 2.25 -20.74
N PHE A 15 8.72 2.83 -19.70
CA PHE A 15 8.80 2.15 -18.42
C PHE A 15 7.38 2.09 -17.86
N ALA A 16 6.79 0.89 -17.83
CA ALA A 16 5.60 0.64 -17.03
C ALA A 16 5.97 0.88 -15.57
N GLN A 17 5.55 2.01 -15.01
CA GLN A 17 5.79 2.34 -13.62
C GLN A 17 4.87 1.47 -12.77
N GLU A 18 5.43 0.65 -11.87
CA GLU A 18 4.65 -0.06 -10.86
C GLU A 18 4.02 1.00 -9.94
N GLU A 19 2.70 0.99 -9.88
CA GLU A 19 1.95 1.89 -9.01
C GLU A 19 1.76 1.21 -7.66
N GLU A 20 2.23 1.86 -6.60
CA GLU A 20 2.11 1.39 -5.22
C GLU A 20 1.43 2.46 -4.37
N GLU A 21 0.48 2.05 -3.54
CA GLU A 21 -0.11 2.89 -2.50
C GLU A 21 0.09 2.26 -1.13
N VAL A 22 0.45 3.09 -0.15
CA VAL A 22 0.54 2.69 1.25
C VAL A 22 -0.51 3.42 2.06
N HIS A 23 -1.33 2.66 2.78
CA HIS A 23 -2.34 3.19 3.69
C HIS A 23 -2.09 2.73 5.11
N SER A 24 -1.97 3.67 6.05
CA SER A 24 -1.70 3.39 7.46
C SER A 24 -2.97 3.44 8.29
N ILE A 25 -3.17 2.41 9.10
CA ILE A 25 -4.27 2.28 10.05
C ILE A 25 -3.70 2.33 11.46
N PHE A 26 -4.20 3.22 12.31
CA PHE A 26 -3.64 3.47 13.64
C PHE A 26 -4.43 2.79 14.76
N PHE A 27 -3.71 2.48 15.84
CA PHE A 27 -4.24 1.74 16.98
C PHE A 27 -3.98 2.46 18.29
N GLU A 28 -4.88 2.25 19.24
CA GLU A 28 -4.63 2.65 20.61
C GLU A 28 -3.53 1.82 21.27
N PHE A 29 -2.97 2.37 22.33
CA PHE A 29 -1.98 1.66 23.14
C PHE A 29 -2.51 0.31 23.59
N ASP A 30 -1.68 -0.72 23.45
CA ASP A 30 -1.93 -2.10 23.86
C ASP A 30 -3.21 -2.73 23.29
N LYS A 31 -3.71 -2.22 22.16
CA LYS A 31 -4.92 -2.74 21.51
C LYS A 31 -4.67 -3.15 20.07
N TYR A 32 -5.41 -4.17 19.64
CA TYR A 32 -5.44 -4.66 18.26
C TYR A 32 -6.84 -4.66 17.63
N ASN A 33 -7.86 -4.20 18.35
CA ASN A 33 -9.18 -3.95 17.78
C ASN A 33 -9.22 -2.58 17.09
N LEU A 34 -9.98 -2.49 16.00
CA LEU A 34 -10.23 -1.22 15.31
C LEU A 34 -11.30 -0.42 16.06
N LYS A 35 -11.01 0.83 16.34
CA LYS A 35 -12.06 1.81 16.65
C LYS A 35 -12.92 2.05 15.41
N GLU A 36 -14.14 2.53 15.62
CA GLU A 36 -15.07 2.87 14.55
C GLU A 36 -14.45 3.81 13.50
N GLU A 37 -13.75 4.84 13.95
CA GLU A 37 -13.03 5.79 13.08
C GLU A 37 -12.04 5.08 12.16
N GLN A 38 -11.22 4.17 12.71
CA GLN A 38 -10.23 3.43 11.94
C GLN A 38 -10.87 2.38 11.03
N ALA A 39 -11.93 1.73 11.49
CA ALA A 39 -12.71 0.83 10.64
C ALA A 39 -13.31 1.57 9.44
N ASN A 40 -13.84 2.77 9.65
CA ASN A 40 -14.35 3.63 8.59
C ASN A 40 -13.24 4.10 7.64
N ALA A 41 -12.02 4.34 8.15
CA ALA A 41 -10.86 4.68 7.32
C ALA A 41 -10.50 3.54 6.36
N VAL A 42 -10.57 2.28 6.82
CA VAL A 42 -10.37 1.10 5.94
C VAL A 42 -11.45 1.04 4.86
N VAL A 43 -12.71 1.25 5.22
CA VAL A 43 -13.83 1.26 4.27
C VAL A 43 -13.64 2.35 3.22
N ALA A 44 -13.29 3.57 3.65
CA ALA A 44 -13.04 4.70 2.76
C ALA A 44 -11.87 4.43 1.81
N PHE A 45 -10.80 3.84 2.31
CA PHE A 45 -9.64 3.45 1.50
C PHE A 45 -10.04 2.45 0.41
N VAL A 46 -10.70 1.35 0.76
CA VAL A 46 -11.11 0.32 -0.22
C VAL A 46 -12.09 0.90 -1.25
N SER A 47 -12.96 1.83 -0.86
CA SER A 47 -13.92 2.45 -1.78
C SER A 47 -13.30 3.39 -2.80
N LYS A 48 -12.10 3.92 -2.52
CA LYS A 48 -11.39 4.87 -3.41
C LYS A 48 -10.49 4.20 -4.42
N ILE A 49 -10.05 2.97 -4.17
CA ILE A 49 -9.15 2.25 -5.06
C ILE A 49 -9.92 1.42 -6.08
N ASP A 50 -9.39 1.28 -7.27
CA ASP A 50 -9.91 0.32 -8.26
C ASP A 50 -9.45 -1.08 -7.89
N THR A 51 -10.31 -1.82 -7.19
CA THR A 51 -10.01 -3.18 -6.72
C THR A 51 -9.75 -4.16 -7.84
N SER A 52 -10.23 -3.91 -9.07
CA SER A 52 -9.97 -4.76 -10.23
C SER A 52 -8.52 -4.70 -10.70
N ARG A 53 -7.83 -3.60 -10.40
CA ARG A 53 -6.44 -3.38 -10.74
C ARG A 53 -5.44 -3.87 -9.70
N ILE A 54 -5.90 -4.27 -8.52
CA ILE A 54 -4.98 -4.74 -7.49
C ILE A 54 -4.28 -6.01 -7.95
N GLU A 55 -2.96 -5.99 -7.95
CA GLU A 55 -2.12 -7.15 -8.20
C GLU A 55 -1.84 -7.92 -6.91
N SER A 56 -1.41 -7.20 -5.88
CA SER A 56 -1.11 -7.78 -4.57
C SER A 56 -1.30 -6.80 -3.42
N VAL A 57 -1.51 -7.35 -2.24
CA VAL A 57 -1.59 -6.61 -0.97
C VAL A 57 -0.61 -7.21 0.02
N GLN A 58 0.13 -6.35 0.71
CA GLN A 58 1.01 -6.72 1.81
C GLN A 58 0.58 -5.96 3.07
N ILE A 59 0.60 -6.61 4.22
CA ILE A 59 0.11 -6.06 5.48
C ILE A 59 1.20 -6.20 6.54
N PHE A 60 1.65 -5.07 7.09
CA PHE A 60 2.70 -5.02 8.10
C PHE A 60 2.20 -4.32 9.37
N GLY A 61 2.24 -5.04 10.48
CA GLY A 61 1.85 -4.50 11.79
C GLY A 61 3.06 -4.01 12.59
N TYR A 62 2.86 -2.94 13.36
CA TYR A 62 3.89 -2.32 14.19
C TYR A 62 3.36 -1.94 15.57
N CYS A 63 4.27 -1.85 16.53
CA CYS A 63 4.03 -1.32 17.87
C CYS A 63 4.97 -0.15 18.17
N ASP A 64 4.63 0.65 19.18
CA ASP A 64 5.57 1.64 19.72
C ASP A 64 6.73 0.95 20.48
N ASP A 65 7.68 1.74 20.96
CA ASP A 65 8.94 1.28 21.55
C ASP A 65 8.81 0.56 22.87
N ARG A 66 7.64 0.59 23.52
CA ARG A 66 7.42 0.10 24.88
C ARG A 66 7.13 -1.39 24.93
N GLY A 67 7.63 -2.04 25.97
CA GLY A 67 7.37 -3.45 26.27
C GLY A 67 8.39 -4.41 25.67
N LYS A 68 8.11 -5.70 25.84
CA LYS A 68 9.02 -6.79 25.39
C LYS A 68 8.84 -7.12 23.91
N ASP A 69 9.91 -7.57 23.27
CA ASP A 69 9.89 -7.92 21.84
C ASP A 69 8.88 -9.01 21.52
N ALA A 70 8.84 -10.10 22.29
CA ALA A 70 7.90 -11.20 22.05
C ALA A 70 6.43 -10.77 22.16
N TYR A 71 6.11 -9.94 23.14
CA TYR A 71 4.77 -9.38 23.31
C TYR A 71 4.37 -8.49 22.14
N ASN A 72 5.26 -7.58 21.73
CA ASN A 72 5.01 -6.65 20.63
C ASN A 72 4.95 -7.34 19.27
N TYR A 73 5.73 -8.41 19.09
CA TYR A 73 5.60 -9.25 17.89
C TYR A 73 4.17 -9.83 17.78
N THR A 74 3.66 -10.41 18.86
CA THR A 74 2.29 -10.95 18.89
C THR A 74 1.24 -9.85 18.69
N LEU A 75 1.38 -8.70 19.37
CA LEU A 75 0.45 -7.58 19.25
C LEU A 75 0.42 -7.01 17.83
N SER A 76 1.58 -6.83 17.21
CA SER A 76 1.69 -6.34 15.83
C SER A 76 1.10 -7.33 14.82
N THR A 77 1.28 -8.63 15.03
CA THR A 77 0.65 -9.68 14.21
C THR A 77 -0.87 -9.66 14.37
N ASN A 78 -1.39 -9.51 15.57
CA ASN A 78 -2.83 -9.40 15.83
C ASN A 78 -3.44 -8.17 15.17
N ARG A 79 -2.74 -7.03 15.20
CA ARG A 79 -3.15 -5.80 14.49
C ARG A 79 -3.23 -6.04 12.97
N ALA A 80 -2.21 -6.67 12.40
CA ALA A 80 -2.20 -7.00 10.98
C ALA A 80 -3.36 -7.93 10.59
N ASN A 81 -3.66 -8.95 11.41
CA ASN A 81 -4.79 -9.84 11.20
C ASN A 81 -6.14 -9.10 11.28
N THR A 82 -6.30 -8.17 12.21
CA THR A 82 -7.52 -7.37 12.35
C THR A 82 -7.78 -6.55 11.07
N VAL A 83 -6.74 -5.92 10.53
CA VAL A 83 -6.85 -5.16 9.28
C VAL A 83 -7.12 -6.08 8.09
N LYS A 84 -6.43 -7.22 8.00
CA LYS A 84 -6.68 -8.23 6.96
C LYS A 84 -8.16 -8.64 6.93
N ASP A 85 -8.72 -8.99 8.08
CA ASP A 85 -10.11 -9.45 8.19
C ASP A 85 -11.08 -8.35 7.74
N LYS A 86 -10.79 -7.08 8.07
CA LYS A 86 -11.58 -5.94 7.62
C LYS A 86 -11.49 -5.70 6.12
N LEU A 87 -10.31 -5.85 5.52
CA LEU A 87 -10.11 -5.75 4.07
C LEU A 87 -10.91 -6.83 3.33
N ILE A 88 -10.85 -8.08 3.81
CA ILE A 88 -11.61 -9.19 3.23
C ILE A 88 -13.13 -8.97 3.35
N GLU A 89 -13.61 -8.51 4.50
CA GLU A 89 -15.01 -8.13 4.73
C GLU A 89 -15.47 -7.07 3.69
N LYS A 90 -14.57 -6.17 3.28
CA LYS A 90 -14.87 -5.10 2.31
C LYS A 90 -14.57 -5.46 0.85
N GLY A 91 -14.30 -6.72 0.56
CA GLY A 91 -14.23 -7.26 -0.79
C GLY A 91 -12.83 -7.50 -1.35
N ILE A 92 -11.77 -7.26 -0.57
CA ILE A 92 -10.42 -7.65 -0.98
C ILE A 92 -10.32 -9.18 -0.91
N LYS A 93 -9.92 -9.81 -2.01
CA LYS A 93 -9.82 -11.27 -2.07
C LYS A 93 -8.61 -11.74 -1.27
N SER A 94 -8.79 -12.73 -0.41
CA SER A 94 -7.71 -13.27 0.44
C SER A 94 -6.51 -13.76 -0.37
N LYS A 95 -6.73 -14.30 -1.57
CA LYS A 95 -5.67 -14.83 -2.45
C LYS A 95 -4.66 -13.79 -2.94
N ILE A 96 -5.03 -12.50 -2.97
CA ILE A 96 -4.11 -11.42 -3.37
C ILE A 96 -3.36 -10.82 -2.19
N ILE A 97 -3.70 -11.20 -0.96
CA ILE A 97 -2.94 -10.82 0.23
C ILE A 97 -1.76 -11.78 0.34
N ILE A 98 -0.61 -11.35 -0.17
CA ILE A 98 0.58 -12.19 -0.33
C ILE A 98 1.52 -12.16 0.88
N THR A 99 1.40 -11.14 1.73
CA THR A 99 2.23 -10.98 2.93
C THR A 99 1.38 -10.45 4.08
N LEU A 100 1.53 -11.08 5.24
CA LEU A 100 1.03 -10.57 6.51
C LEU A 100 2.09 -10.80 7.56
N GLU A 101 2.62 -9.72 8.13
CA GLU A 101 3.73 -9.81 9.07
C GLU A 101 3.60 -8.80 10.21
N GLY A 102 3.74 -9.28 11.45
CA GLY A 102 3.99 -8.43 12.59
C GLY A 102 5.48 -8.12 12.70
N LYS A 103 5.83 -6.86 12.69
CA LYS A 103 7.21 -6.36 12.78
C LYS A 103 7.65 -6.06 14.22
N GLY A 104 6.71 -6.11 15.17
CA GLY A 104 6.98 -5.77 16.56
C GLY A 104 7.14 -4.27 16.78
N ARG A 105 7.96 -3.91 17.77
CA ARG A 105 8.14 -2.52 18.18
C ARG A 105 9.11 -1.76 17.27
N ILE A 106 8.81 -0.48 17.06
CA ILE A 106 9.71 0.48 16.41
C ILE A 106 10.43 1.26 17.49
N MET A 107 11.76 1.20 17.49
CA MET A 107 12.60 1.99 18.40
C MET A 107 12.59 3.46 17.99
N LEU A 108 12.66 4.34 18.98
CA LEU A 108 12.71 5.78 18.74
C LEU A 108 14.10 6.18 18.22
N ASP A 109 14.16 6.81 17.05
CA ASP A 109 15.34 7.50 16.55
C ASP A 109 15.46 8.93 17.10
N GLU A 110 16.49 9.68 16.69
CA GLU A 110 16.74 11.04 17.17
C GLU A 110 15.59 12.00 16.83
N ASP A 111 15.04 11.91 15.64
CA ASP A 111 13.93 12.77 15.19
C ASP A 111 12.65 12.49 15.98
N MET A 112 12.37 11.22 16.24
CA MET A 112 11.20 10.79 17.02
C MET A 112 11.28 11.23 18.49
N GLN A 113 12.48 11.44 19.03
CA GLN A 113 12.67 11.89 20.42
C GLN A 113 12.26 13.34 20.65
N THR A 114 12.06 14.13 19.62
CA THR A 114 11.59 15.52 19.72
C THR A 114 10.14 15.60 20.19
N ASN A 115 9.32 14.59 19.84
CA ASN A 115 7.93 14.45 20.32
C ASN A 115 7.59 12.96 20.48
N VAL A 116 7.97 12.38 21.60
CA VAL A 116 7.79 10.95 21.88
C VAL A 116 6.33 10.50 21.86
N PRO A 117 5.36 11.21 22.44
CA PRO A 117 3.95 10.80 22.38
C PRO A 117 3.42 10.73 20.95
N GLU A 118 3.79 11.66 20.10
CA GLU A 118 3.38 11.67 18.68
C GLU A 118 4.04 10.52 17.91
N ALA A 119 5.34 10.32 18.09
CA ALA A 119 6.08 9.22 17.47
C ALA A 119 5.48 7.85 17.84
N ARG A 120 5.17 7.62 19.12
CA ARG A 120 4.50 6.41 19.59
C ARG A 120 3.13 6.22 18.93
N SER A 121 2.35 7.29 18.83
CA SER A 121 1.04 7.27 18.18
C SER A 121 1.14 6.86 16.72
N LYS A 122 2.11 7.39 15.97
CA LYS A 122 2.38 7.04 14.57
C LYS A 122 2.94 5.63 14.40
N ASN A 123 3.69 5.12 15.38
CA ASN A 123 4.27 3.79 15.34
C ASN A 123 3.26 2.67 15.64
N ARG A 124 2.17 2.96 16.36
CA ARG A 124 1.08 2.01 16.60
C ARG A 124 0.20 1.90 15.36
N ARG A 125 0.68 1.20 14.34
CA ARG A 125 -0.01 1.15 13.06
C ARG A 125 0.07 -0.19 12.36
N VAL A 126 -0.75 -0.32 11.36
CA VAL A 126 -0.64 -1.33 10.31
C VAL A 126 -0.52 -0.60 8.98
N ASP A 127 0.50 -0.93 8.22
CA ASP A 127 0.67 -0.44 6.86
C ASP A 127 0.10 -1.47 5.88
N VAL A 128 -0.84 -1.04 5.05
CA VAL A 128 -1.39 -1.81 3.94
C VAL A 128 -0.74 -1.31 2.66
N VAL A 129 0.09 -2.15 2.06
CA VAL A 129 0.80 -1.85 0.81
C VAL A 129 0.05 -2.50 -0.34
N VAL A 130 -0.49 -1.69 -1.24
CA VAL A 130 -1.25 -2.15 -2.40
C VAL A 130 -0.43 -1.91 -3.66
N ASN A 131 -0.13 -2.99 -4.38
CA ASN A 131 0.52 -2.92 -5.69
C ASN A 131 -0.52 -3.10 -6.78
N PHE A 132 -0.52 -2.22 -7.77
CA PHE A 132 -1.47 -2.24 -8.86
C PHE A 132 -0.85 -2.79 -10.15
N LYS A 133 -1.67 -3.45 -10.94
CA LYS A 133 -1.30 -3.85 -12.30
C LYS A 133 -0.99 -2.60 -13.14
N PRO A 134 0.03 -2.64 -14.00
CA PRO A 134 0.31 -1.53 -14.90
C PRO A 134 -0.90 -1.18 -15.76
N ILE A 135 -1.12 0.11 -16.01
CA ILE A 135 -2.12 0.54 -16.99
C ILE A 135 -1.58 0.24 -18.37
N VAL A 136 -2.23 -0.70 -19.06
CA VAL A 136 -1.93 -0.98 -20.47
C VAL A 136 -2.67 0.06 -21.31
N ILE A 137 -1.95 0.74 -22.21
CA ILE A 137 -2.54 1.80 -23.07
C ILE A 137 -3.72 1.26 -23.92
N GLU A 138 -3.73 -0.04 -24.20
CA GLU A 138 -4.83 -0.72 -24.89
C GLU A 138 -6.15 -0.72 -24.08
N ASP A 139 -6.07 -0.65 -22.75
CA ASP A 139 -7.24 -0.58 -21.86
C ASP A 139 -7.83 0.83 -21.78
N LEU A 140 -7.02 1.85 -22.15
CA LEU A 140 -7.47 3.22 -22.31
C LEU A 140 -8.16 3.34 -23.67
N LYS A 141 -9.44 3.01 -23.78
CA LYS A 141 -10.26 3.20 -24.99
C LYS A 141 -10.32 4.69 -25.37
N ILE A 142 -9.19 5.25 -25.79
CA ILE A 142 -9.08 6.63 -26.26
C ILE A 142 -9.55 6.65 -27.71
N PRO A 143 -10.68 7.28 -28.06
CA PRO A 143 -11.14 7.36 -29.42
C PRO A 143 -10.07 8.04 -30.29
N GLY A 144 -9.64 7.38 -31.36
CA GLY A 144 -8.70 7.93 -32.35
C GLY A 144 -7.25 7.47 -32.26
N VAL A 145 -6.82 6.80 -31.19
CA VAL A 145 -5.43 6.30 -31.07
C VAL A 145 -5.22 4.95 -31.75
N TYR A 146 -6.28 4.15 -31.88
CA TYR A 146 -6.19 2.78 -32.42
C TYR A 146 -6.12 2.66 -33.96
N SER A 147 -6.39 3.74 -34.71
CA SER A 147 -6.37 3.69 -36.17
C SER A 147 -4.96 3.74 -36.76
N THR A 148 -3.94 4.06 -35.98
CA THR A 148 -2.57 4.30 -36.45
C THR A 148 -1.64 3.08 -36.28
N ILE A 149 -2.05 2.05 -35.52
CA ILE A 149 -1.19 0.90 -35.19
C ILE A 149 -1.41 -0.32 -36.12
N LYS A 150 -2.45 -0.31 -36.94
CA LYS A 150 -2.69 -1.36 -37.93
C LYS A 150 -2.39 -0.85 -39.35
N LYS A 151 -1.13 -0.71 -39.67
CA LYS A 151 -0.65 -0.76 -41.10
C LYS A 151 0.73 -1.38 -41.13
#